data_8846a5d18cd071c5256c9a31d749615d
#
_entry.id   8846a5d18cd071c5256c9a31d749615d
#
_cell.length_a   1.000
_cell.length_b   1.000
_cell.length_c   1.000
_cell.angle_alpha   90.00
_cell.angle_beta   90.00
_cell.angle_gamma   90.00
#
_symmetry.space_group_name_H-M   'P 1'
#
loop_
_entity.id
_entity.type
_entity.pdbx_description
1 polymer ?
#
loop_
_entity_poly.entity_id
_entity_poly.type
_entity_poly.pdbx_seq_one_letter_code
_entity_poly.pdbx_strand_id
1 'polypeptide(L)'
;MMFGIINATKERLMRNRHLKWYRLDNAAKIFPSVMTSRMSAVFRISATLKSCVDAGILQKALENVIGRFPYYRVTLRSGLFWHYLQETDSVPRAREEFFDPCRKMNRREDGGFLFRVLYYRRKISVEFCHALTDGTGGVIFLKFLLAEYLRLRGVTAASGPGILSPEEIPDGEEFEDAYARYYKQ
;
A
#
# COMPACT_ATOMS: atom_id res chain seq x y z
N MET A 1 3.11 38.66 2.47
CA MET A 1 3.64 37.31 2.13
C MET A 1 3.84 36.38 3.36
N MET A 2 3.89 36.89 4.57
CA MET A 2 4.14 36.10 5.80
C MET A 2 2.89 35.37 6.37
N PHE A 3 1.69 35.87 6.13
CA PHE A 3 0.42 35.27 6.61
C PHE A 3 0.04 33.94 5.95
N GLY A 4 0.41 33.75 4.69
CA GLY A 4 0.10 32.52 3.95
C GLY A 4 0.89 31.29 4.41
N ILE A 5 2.12 31.47 4.86
CA ILE A 5 2.99 30.39 5.32
C ILE A 5 2.55 29.87 6.70
N ILE A 6 2.09 30.77 7.56
CA ILE A 6 1.61 30.44 8.92
C ILE A 6 0.30 29.66 8.86
N ASN A 7 -0.61 30.00 7.94
CA ASN A 7 -1.85 29.25 7.76
C ASN A 7 -1.62 27.86 7.19
N ALA A 8 -0.77 27.71 6.17
CA ALA A 8 -0.43 26.41 5.60
C ALA A 8 0.27 25.48 6.62
N THR A 9 1.11 26.04 7.50
CA THR A 9 1.77 25.30 8.58
C THR A 9 0.77 24.90 9.66
N LYS A 10 -0.19 25.76 9.99
CA LYS A 10 -1.23 25.51 11.00
C LYS A 10 -2.26 24.49 10.51
N GLU A 11 -2.66 24.56 9.23
CA GLU A 11 -3.51 23.55 8.59
C GLU A 11 -2.80 22.19 8.49
N ARG A 12 -1.51 22.16 8.18
CA ARG A 12 -0.70 20.95 8.16
C ARG A 12 -0.55 20.34 9.56
N LEU A 13 -0.42 21.15 10.61
CA LEU A 13 -0.37 20.72 12.01
C LEU A 13 -1.75 20.25 12.50
N MET A 14 -2.84 20.89 12.08
CA MET A 14 -4.20 20.46 12.43
C MET A 14 -4.61 19.17 11.70
N ARG A 15 -4.22 18.99 10.43
CA ARG A 15 -4.42 17.77 9.67
C ARG A 15 -3.68 16.58 10.29
N ASN A 16 -2.50 16.80 10.88
CA ASN A 16 -1.72 15.78 11.57
C ASN A 16 -2.29 15.33 12.94
N ARG A 17 -3.25 16.05 13.51
CA ARG A 17 -3.83 15.70 14.82
C ARG A 17 -4.75 14.49 14.82
N HIS A 18 -5.18 14.01 13.66
CA HIS A 18 -6.11 12.88 13.53
C HIS A 18 -5.50 11.63 12.87
N LEU A 19 -4.22 11.70 12.41
CA LEU A 19 -3.56 10.54 11.80
C LEU A 19 -3.21 9.52 12.86
N LYS A 20 -3.79 8.33 12.74
CA LYS A 20 -3.48 7.21 13.64
C LYS A 20 -2.05 6.73 13.40
N TRP A 21 -1.48 6.15 14.41
CA TRP A 21 -0.21 5.45 14.32
C TRP A 21 -0.36 4.02 14.84
N TYR A 22 0.40 3.12 14.23
CA TYR A 22 0.36 1.71 14.56
C TYR A 22 1.77 1.23 14.89
N ARG A 23 1.87 0.35 15.85
CA ARG A 23 3.14 -0.35 16.13
C ARG A 23 3.38 -1.35 15.01
N LEU A 24 4.65 -1.54 14.64
CA LEU A 24 5.04 -2.68 13.85
C LEU A 24 4.78 -3.95 14.66
N ASP A 25 4.20 -4.97 14.03
CA ASP A 25 4.09 -6.29 14.63
C ASP A 25 5.50 -6.89 14.87
N ASN A 26 5.57 -8.01 15.58
CA ASN A 26 6.86 -8.59 15.95
C ASN A 26 7.68 -9.06 14.73
N ALA A 27 7.01 -9.55 13.68
CA ALA A 27 7.66 -9.92 12.44
C ALA A 27 8.15 -8.69 11.67
N ALA A 28 7.30 -7.65 11.56
CA ALA A 28 7.61 -6.42 10.85
C ALA A 28 8.77 -5.61 11.47
N LYS A 29 9.01 -5.72 12.79
CA LYS A 29 10.13 -5.05 13.48
C LYS A 29 11.52 -5.47 12.96
N ILE A 30 11.64 -6.68 12.43
CA ILE A 30 12.91 -7.19 11.91
C ILE A 30 13.27 -6.46 10.61
N PHE A 31 12.31 -6.17 9.74
CA PHE A 31 12.56 -5.65 8.40
C PHE A 31 13.29 -4.31 8.36
N PRO A 32 12.92 -3.25 9.13
CA PRO A 32 13.68 -2.01 9.13
C PRO A 32 15.16 -2.16 9.50
N SER A 33 15.46 -3.13 10.37
CA SER A 33 16.82 -3.39 10.86
C SER A 33 17.67 -4.16 9.86
N VAL A 34 17.05 -5.01 9.00
CA VAL A 34 17.78 -5.83 8.02
C VAL A 34 17.75 -5.24 6.61
N MET A 35 16.98 -4.20 6.37
CA MET A 35 16.91 -3.50 5.08
C MET A 35 18.22 -2.77 4.79
N THR A 36 19.03 -3.34 3.94
CA THR A 36 20.29 -2.76 3.41
C THR A 36 20.11 -2.38 1.94
N SER A 37 21.17 -1.85 1.32
CA SER A 37 21.21 -1.64 -0.14
C SER A 37 21.13 -2.95 -0.94
N ARG A 38 21.52 -4.08 -0.31
CA ARG A 38 21.52 -5.42 -0.93
C ARG A 38 20.28 -6.25 -0.58
N MET A 39 19.58 -5.92 0.50
CA MET A 39 18.38 -6.63 0.97
C MET A 39 17.24 -5.62 1.11
N SER A 40 16.34 -5.61 0.13
CA SER A 40 15.24 -4.64 0.06
C SER A 40 14.06 -5.00 0.96
N ALA A 41 13.92 -6.27 1.36
CA ALA A 41 12.72 -6.83 2.00
C ALA A 41 11.42 -6.48 1.23
N VAL A 42 11.52 -6.43 -0.09
CA VAL A 42 10.40 -6.16 -1.01
C VAL A 42 10.11 -7.42 -1.81
N PHE A 43 8.84 -7.77 -1.91
CA PHE A 43 8.38 -8.83 -2.81
C PHE A 43 7.41 -8.28 -3.84
N ARG A 44 7.23 -9.02 -4.92
CA ARG A 44 6.38 -8.63 -6.06
C ARG A 44 5.36 -9.70 -6.36
N ILE A 45 4.14 -9.26 -6.67
CA ILE A 45 3.08 -10.08 -7.26
C ILE A 45 2.63 -9.37 -8.54
N SER A 46 2.42 -10.13 -9.60
CA SER A 46 2.07 -9.57 -10.91
C SER A 46 0.95 -10.34 -11.57
N ALA A 47 0.20 -9.64 -12.41
CA ALA A 47 -0.79 -10.23 -13.31
C ALA A 47 -0.56 -9.73 -14.73
N THR A 48 -0.76 -10.62 -15.72
CA THR A 48 -0.67 -10.26 -17.14
C THR A 48 -2.07 -10.26 -17.74
N LEU A 49 -2.45 -9.16 -18.35
CA LEU A 49 -3.74 -8.95 -19.00
C LEU A 49 -3.69 -9.37 -20.47
N LYS A 50 -4.86 -9.57 -21.08
CA LYS A 50 -4.98 -9.83 -22.51
C LYS A 50 -4.69 -8.60 -23.38
N SER A 51 -4.95 -7.41 -22.86
CA SER A 51 -4.74 -6.11 -23.54
C SER A 51 -3.75 -5.22 -22.75
N CYS A 52 -3.24 -4.17 -23.41
CA CYS A 52 -2.38 -3.19 -22.74
C CYS A 52 -3.11 -2.50 -21.59
N VAL A 53 -2.34 -2.18 -20.56
CA VAL A 53 -2.81 -1.45 -19.38
C VAL A 53 -3.09 -0.01 -19.77
N ASP A 54 -4.27 0.48 -19.39
CA ASP A 54 -4.58 1.91 -19.40
C ASP A 54 -4.18 2.51 -18.05
N ALA A 55 -3.21 3.42 -18.09
CA ALA A 55 -2.65 4.03 -16.88
C ALA A 55 -3.67 4.87 -16.10
N GLY A 56 -4.56 5.58 -16.82
CA GLY A 56 -5.59 6.41 -16.18
C GLY A 56 -6.63 5.58 -15.47
N ILE A 57 -7.09 4.49 -16.11
CA ILE A 57 -8.03 3.55 -15.50
C ILE A 57 -7.38 2.82 -14.31
N LEU A 58 -6.10 2.44 -14.42
CA LEU A 58 -5.38 1.80 -13.32
C LEU A 58 -5.25 2.74 -12.12
N GLN A 59 -4.93 4.02 -12.36
CA GLN A 59 -4.87 5.03 -11.30
C GLN A 59 -6.23 5.18 -10.61
N LYS A 60 -7.31 5.25 -11.38
CA LYS A 60 -8.66 5.36 -10.83
C LYS A 60 -9.07 4.13 -10.04
N ALA A 61 -8.74 2.94 -10.52
CA ALA A 61 -8.95 1.70 -9.78
C ALA A 61 -8.21 1.69 -8.44
N LEU A 62 -6.95 2.13 -8.44
CA LEU A 62 -6.14 2.23 -7.23
C LEU A 62 -6.76 3.20 -6.21
N GLU A 63 -7.23 4.35 -6.66
CA GLU A 63 -7.91 5.33 -5.81
C GLU A 63 -9.19 4.77 -5.17
N ASN A 64 -9.96 4.01 -5.92
CA ASN A 64 -11.18 3.38 -5.41
C ASN A 64 -10.86 2.27 -4.40
N VAL A 65 -9.87 1.45 -4.69
CA VAL A 65 -9.52 0.27 -3.88
C VAL A 65 -8.82 0.63 -2.60
N ILE A 66 -7.96 1.67 -2.60
CA ILE A 66 -7.13 1.98 -1.43
C ILE A 66 -7.96 2.35 -0.19
N GLY A 67 -9.20 2.80 -0.38
CA GLY A 67 -10.13 3.05 0.71
C GLY A 67 -10.53 1.80 1.49
N ARG A 68 -10.53 0.63 0.83
CA ARG A 68 -10.80 -0.69 1.45
C ARG A 68 -9.60 -1.21 2.25
N PHE A 69 -8.39 -0.68 1.98
CA PHE A 69 -7.14 -1.08 2.63
C PHE A 69 -6.52 0.11 3.41
N PRO A 70 -7.19 0.62 4.46
CA PRO A 70 -6.70 1.79 5.19
C PRO A 70 -5.32 1.55 5.82
N TYR A 71 -5.01 0.31 6.21
CA TYR A 71 -3.69 -0.08 6.75
C TYR A 71 -2.56 -0.07 5.70
N TYR A 72 -2.86 0.05 4.41
CA TYR A 72 -1.86 0.30 3.37
C TYR A 72 -1.60 1.79 3.16
N ARG A 73 -2.48 2.66 3.68
CA ARG A 73 -2.28 4.11 3.66
C ARG A 73 -1.42 4.59 4.83
N VAL A 74 -0.25 3.98 4.95
CA VAL A 74 0.70 4.28 6.01
C VAL A 74 2.09 4.56 5.46
N THR A 75 2.88 5.30 6.25
CA THR A 75 4.29 5.55 5.99
C THR A 75 5.11 5.05 7.18
N LEU A 76 6.29 4.48 6.90
CA LEU A 76 7.22 4.11 7.95
C LEU A 76 7.89 5.37 8.53
N ARG A 77 7.82 5.52 9.83
CA ARG A 77 8.45 6.59 10.59
C ARG A 77 9.46 6.02 11.59
N SER A 78 10.50 6.78 11.83
CA SER A 78 11.50 6.47 12.86
C SER A 78 11.30 7.38 14.05
N GLY A 79 11.11 6.80 15.23
CA GLY A 79 11.27 7.48 16.50
C GLY A 79 12.74 7.43 16.95
N LEU A 80 13.02 7.82 18.20
CA LEU A 80 14.38 7.82 18.76
C LEU A 80 14.96 6.40 18.86
N PHE A 81 14.12 5.40 19.20
CA PHE A 81 14.56 4.03 19.45
C PHE A 81 13.71 2.97 18.75
N TRP A 82 12.66 3.35 18.00
CA TRP A 82 11.74 2.43 17.37
C TRP A 82 11.20 2.97 16.04
N HIS A 83 10.69 2.07 15.22
CA HIS A 83 9.95 2.40 14.01
C HIS A 83 8.45 2.21 14.26
N TYR A 84 7.63 3.00 13.58
CA TYR A 84 6.17 2.92 13.64
C TYR A 84 5.56 3.27 12.29
N LEU A 85 4.32 2.82 12.07
CA LEU A 85 3.55 3.17 10.90
C LEU A 85 2.63 4.33 11.23
N GLN A 86 2.62 5.35 10.40
CA GLN A 86 1.75 6.51 10.53
C GLN A 86 0.84 6.61 9.32
N GLU A 87 -0.46 6.75 9.55
CA GLU A 87 -1.42 7.03 8.48
C GLU A 87 -1.01 8.24 7.64
N THR A 88 -1.44 8.25 6.38
CA THR A 88 -1.20 9.35 5.46
C THR A 88 -2.46 9.63 4.65
N ASP A 89 -2.77 10.91 4.43
CA ASP A 89 -3.84 11.35 3.53
C ASP A 89 -3.43 11.32 2.06
N SER A 90 -2.16 11.01 1.79
CA SER A 90 -1.66 10.92 0.42
C SER A 90 -2.33 9.77 -0.33
N VAL A 91 -2.43 9.92 -1.65
CA VAL A 91 -2.95 8.90 -2.55
C VAL A 91 -1.78 8.25 -3.28
N PRO A 92 -1.68 6.90 -3.29
CA PRO A 92 -0.65 6.20 -4.02
C PRO A 92 -0.84 6.40 -5.53
N ARG A 93 0.28 6.37 -6.27
CA ARG A 93 0.27 6.52 -7.74
C ARG A 93 0.72 5.27 -8.43
N ALA A 94 -0.06 4.83 -9.43
CA ALA A 94 0.38 3.83 -10.38
C ALA A 94 1.41 4.45 -11.34
N ARG A 95 2.52 3.74 -11.59
CA ARG A 95 3.63 4.23 -12.41
C ARG A 95 4.06 3.20 -13.44
N GLU A 96 4.60 3.67 -14.54
CA GLU A 96 5.26 2.79 -15.48
C GLU A 96 6.51 2.17 -14.86
N GLU A 97 6.72 0.88 -15.11
CA GLU A 97 7.89 0.14 -14.63
C GLU A 97 9.10 0.50 -15.50
N PHE A 98 10.14 1.08 -14.90
CA PHE A 98 11.35 1.51 -15.58
C PHE A 98 12.65 1.14 -14.83
N PHE A 99 12.53 0.29 -13.80
CA PHE A 99 13.66 -0.10 -12.95
C PHE A 99 13.59 -1.60 -12.59
N ASP A 100 14.66 -2.11 -12.00
CA ASP A 100 14.73 -3.50 -11.57
C ASP A 100 13.66 -3.84 -10.53
N PRO A 101 13.07 -5.04 -10.62
CA PRO A 101 12.07 -5.50 -9.66
C PRO A 101 12.58 -5.54 -8.23
N CYS A 102 11.67 -5.31 -7.29
CA CYS A 102 11.90 -5.48 -5.85
C CYS A 102 13.05 -4.62 -5.29
N ARG A 103 13.39 -3.51 -5.93
CA ARG A 103 14.34 -2.57 -5.32
C ARG A 103 13.77 -1.95 -4.04
N LYS A 104 14.63 -1.54 -3.14
CA LYS A 104 14.26 -0.88 -1.89
C LYS A 104 13.28 0.27 -2.12
N MET A 105 12.25 0.39 -1.27
CA MET A 105 11.31 1.50 -1.31
C MET A 105 12.04 2.82 -1.05
N ASN A 106 11.76 3.80 -1.90
CA ASN A 106 12.31 5.14 -1.81
C ASN A 106 11.22 6.13 -1.41
N ARG A 107 11.38 6.75 -0.25
CA ARG A 107 10.37 7.66 0.30
C ARG A 107 10.00 8.80 -0.65
N ARG A 108 10.95 9.32 -1.42
CA ARG A 108 10.68 10.42 -2.37
C ARG A 108 9.92 9.93 -3.59
N GLU A 109 10.33 8.80 -4.14
CA GLU A 109 9.75 8.24 -5.36
C GLU A 109 8.41 7.54 -5.08
N ASP A 110 8.31 6.82 -3.97
CA ASP A 110 7.12 6.03 -3.60
C ASP A 110 6.11 6.83 -2.76
N GLY A 111 6.31 8.15 -2.61
CA GLY A 111 5.41 9.01 -1.82
C GLY A 111 5.39 8.67 -0.32
N GLY A 112 6.36 7.88 0.14
CA GLY A 112 6.46 7.38 1.51
C GLY A 112 5.68 6.10 1.77
N PHE A 113 4.91 5.58 0.80
CA PHE A 113 4.22 4.31 0.92
C PHE A 113 5.19 3.14 1.02
N LEU A 114 4.73 2.06 1.65
CA LEU A 114 5.45 0.80 1.78
C LEU A 114 5.05 -0.21 0.70
N PHE A 115 4.32 0.24 -0.29
CA PHE A 115 3.99 -0.50 -1.51
C PHE A 115 3.99 0.44 -2.71
N ARG A 116 4.04 -0.14 -3.90
CA ARG A 116 3.91 0.58 -5.17
C ARG A 116 3.19 -0.26 -6.21
N VAL A 117 2.39 0.41 -7.04
CA VAL A 117 1.70 -0.19 -8.18
C VAL A 117 2.41 0.22 -9.44
N LEU A 118 2.81 -0.76 -10.23
CA LEU A 118 3.59 -0.60 -11.45
C LEU A 118 2.86 -1.25 -12.63
N TYR A 119 3.03 -0.70 -13.81
CA TYR A 119 2.54 -1.33 -15.03
C TYR A 119 3.59 -1.28 -16.13
N TYR A 120 3.57 -2.28 -16.99
CA TYR A 120 4.37 -2.31 -18.21
C TYR A 120 3.63 -3.11 -19.27
N ARG A 121 3.32 -2.46 -20.40
CA ARG A 121 2.52 -3.08 -21.49
C ARG A 121 1.24 -3.72 -20.97
N ARG A 122 1.19 -5.06 -20.87
CA ARG A 122 0.03 -5.83 -20.42
C ARG A 122 0.13 -6.30 -18.97
N LYS A 123 1.20 -5.95 -18.26
CA LYS A 123 1.48 -6.42 -16.91
C LYS A 123 1.14 -5.35 -15.90
N ILE A 124 0.41 -5.71 -14.85
CA ILE A 124 0.26 -4.93 -13.61
C ILE A 124 1.02 -5.67 -12.53
N SER A 125 1.87 -4.96 -11.82
CA SER A 125 2.68 -5.48 -10.71
C SER A 125 2.42 -4.66 -9.46
N VAL A 126 2.35 -5.33 -8.31
CA VAL A 126 2.37 -4.66 -7.01
C VAL A 126 3.57 -5.17 -6.25
N GLU A 127 4.33 -4.24 -5.69
CA GLU A 127 5.44 -4.54 -4.82
C GLU A 127 5.17 -4.04 -3.43
N PHE A 128 5.45 -4.86 -2.45
CA PHE A 128 5.24 -4.57 -1.04
C PHE A 128 6.53 -4.74 -0.25
N CYS A 129 6.76 -3.82 0.68
CA CYS A 129 7.70 -4.06 1.76
C CYS A 129 7.09 -5.10 2.72
N HIS A 130 7.84 -6.13 3.09
CA HIS A 130 7.38 -7.16 4.01
C HIS A 130 6.98 -6.64 5.41
N ALA A 131 7.41 -5.41 5.77
CA ALA A 131 6.95 -4.74 6.97
C ALA A 131 5.48 -4.30 6.91
N LEU A 132 4.86 -4.28 5.72
CA LEU A 132 3.47 -3.87 5.52
C LEU A 132 2.52 -5.06 5.48
N THR A 133 2.89 -6.12 4.76
CA THR A 133 2.03 -7.28 4.52
C THR A 133 2.85 -8.49 4.07
N ASP A 134 2.22 -9.65 4.12
CA ASP A 134 2.73 -10.90 3.59
C ASP A 134 2.26 -11.18 2.14
N GLY A 135 2.59 -12.35 1.62
CA GLY A 135 2.20 -12.76 0.27
C GLY A 135 0.68 -12.89 0.11
N THR A 136 -0.02 -13.36 1.15
CA THR A 136 -1.48 -13.55 1.11
C THR A 136 -2.20 -12.20 1.01
N GLY A 137 -1.86 -11.26 1.88
CA GLY A 137 -2.42 -9.91 1.83
C GLY A 137 -2.11 -9.19 0.52
N GLY A 138 -0.90 -9.39 -0.01
CA GLY A 138 -0.51 -8.85 -1.31
C GLY A 138 -1.34 -9.42 -2.47
N VAL A 139 -1.65 -10.73 -2.47
CA VAL A 139 -2.51 -11.37 -3.49
C VAL A 139 -3.94 -10.84 -3.39
N ILE A 140 -4.47 -10.69 -2.19
CA ILE A 140 -5.80 -10.13 -1.96
C ILE A 140 -5.87 -8.72 -2.55
N PHE A 141 -4.93 -7.85 -2.22
CA PHE A 141 -4.88 -6.49 -2.76
C PHE A 141 -4.82 -6.47 -4.30
N LEU A 142 -3.95 -7.29 -4.91
CA LEU A 142 -3.85 -7.35 -6.37
C LEU A 142 -5.16 -7.82 -7.00
N LYS A 143 -5.85 -8.81 -6.43
CA LYS A 143 -7.16 -9.27 -6.91
C LYS A 143 -8.20 -8.15 -6.91
N PHE A 144 -8.28 -7.38 -5.82
CA PHE A 144 -9.17 -6.22 -5.72
C PHE A 144 -8.85 -5.17 -6.78
N LEU A 145 -7.57 -4.82 -6.91
CA LEU A 145 -7.12 -3.85 -7.89
C LEU A 145 -7.47 -4.27 -9.32
N LEU A 146 -7.29 -5.56 -9.66
CA LEU A 146 -7.61 -6.10 -10.96
C LEU A 146 -9.13 -6.14 -11.20
N ALA A 147 -9.90 -6.55 -10.22
CA ALA A 147 -11.36 -6.58 -10.32
C ALA A 147 -11.91 -5.18 -10.60
N GLU A 148 -11.48 -4.18 -9.85
CA GLU A 148 -11.90 -2.80 -10.04
C GLU A 148 -11.41 -2.22 -11.38
N TYR A 149 -10.16 -2.51 -11.76
CA TYR A 149 -9.62 -2.12 -13.05
C TYR A 149 -10.45 -2.68 -14.21
N LEU A 150 -10.80 -3.98 -14.18
CA LEU A 150 -11.61 -4.63 -15.20
C LEU A 150 -13.04 -4.09 -15.21
N ARG A 151 -13.64 -3.83 -14.03
CA ARG A 151 -14.95 -3.20 -13.90
C ARG A 151 -14.98 -1.83 -14.58
N LEU A 152 -13.98 -0.99 -14.32
CA LEU A 152 -13.86 0.34 -14.96
C LEU A 152 -13.61 0.25 -16.48
N ARG A 153 -13.07 -0.89 -16.96
CA ARG A 153 -12.92 -1.19 -18.37
C ARG A 153 -14.22 -1.71 -19.03
N GLY A 154 -15.31 -1.83 -18.28
CA GLY A 154 -16.58 -2.40 -18.78
C GLY A 154 -16.53 -3.92 -18.95
N VAL A 155 -15.51 -4.59 -18.40
CA VAL A 155 -15.46 -6.05 -18.39
C VAL A 155 -16.21 -6.53 -17.16
N THR A 156 -17.26 -7.31 -17.37
CA THR A 156 -17.95 -7.99 -16.27
C THR A 156 -16.98 -9.01 -15.68
N ALA A 157 -16.32 -8.63 -14.59
CA ALA A 157 -15.50 -9.59 -13.86
C ALA A 157 -16.43 -10.67 -13.31
N ALA A 158 -16.11 -11.92 -13.57
CA ALA A 158 -16.83 -13.00 -12.92
C ALA A 158 -16.68 -12.83 -11.41
N SER A 159 -17.77 -12.67 -10.70
CA SER A 159 -17.81 -12.79 -9.24
C SER A 159 -17.36 -14.20 -8.89
N GLY A 160 -16.22 -14.32 -8.27
CA GLY A 160 -15.63 -15.59 -7.84
C GLY A 160 -15.30 -15.56 -6.35
N PRO A 161 -15.14 -16.75 -5.72
CA PRO A 161 -14.73 -16.83 -4.33
C PRO A 161 -13.43 -16.07 -4.11
N GLY A 162 -13.42 -15.16 -3.11
CA GLY A 162 -12.25 -14.35 -2.75
C GLY A 162 -12.11 -13.05 -3.55
N ILE A 163 -13.13 -12.65 -4.31
CA ILE A 163 -13.29 -11.27 -4.82
C ILE A 163 -14.35 -10.62 -3.93
N LEU A 164 -13.90 -9.94 -2.89
CA LEU A 164 -14.75 -9.15 -2.01
C LEU A 164 -15.23 -7.91 -2.76
N SER A 165 -16.43 -7.42 -2.44
CA SER A 165 -16.93 -6.18 -3.02
C SER A 165 -16.08 -4.99 -2.53
N PRO A 166 -15.80 -3.98 -3.38
CA PRO A 166 -15.16 -2.73 -2.92
C PRO A 166 -15.93 -2.02 -1.79
N GLU A 167 -17.21 -2.37 -1.61
CA GLU A 167 -18.11 -1.78 -0.61
C GLU A 167 -18.07 -2.54 0.72
N GLU A 168 -17.41 -3.70 0.80
CA GLU A 168 -17.25 -4.43 2.05
C GLU A 168 -16.36 -3.66 3.02
N ILE A 169 -16.87 -3.48 4.25
CA ILE A 169 -16.13 -2.84 5.34
C ILE A 169 -15.01 -3.78 5.77
N PRO A 170 -13.77 -3.27 5.94
CA PRO A 170 -12.66 -4.07 6.45
C PRO A 170 -13.02 -4.69 7.79
N ASP A 171 -12.80 -6.00 7.94
CA ASP A 171 -12.92 -6.64 9.24
C ASP A 171 -11.77 -6.21 10.15
N GLY A 172 -12.06 -5.97 11.43
CA GLY A 172 -11.05 -5.63 12.44
C GLY A 172 -9.96 -6.71 12.56
N GLU A 173 -10.27 -7.96 12.25
CA GLU A 173 -9.32 -9.07 12.24
C GLU A 173 -8.25 -8.97 11.16
N GLU A 174 -8.49 -8.23 10.07
CA GLU A 174 -7.53 -7.99 9.00
C GLU A 174 -6.32 -7.15 9.47
N PHE A 175 -6.43 -6.49 10.64
CA PHE A 175 -5.41 -5.60 11.19
C PHE A 175 -4.70 -6.17 12.42
N GLU A 176 -5.15 -7.33 12.91
CA GLU A 176 -4.62 -7.88 14.15
C GLU A 176 -3.28 -8.58 13.94
N ASP A 177 -2.38 -8.36 14.89
CA ASP A 177 -1.16 -9.16 15.02
C ASP A 177 -1.55 -10.58 15.43
N ALA A 178 -1.61 -11.49 14.45
CA ALA A 178 -1.95 -12.89 14.65
C ALA A 178 -1.03 -13.56 15.69
N TYR A 179 0.23 -13.13 15.77
CA TYR A 179 1.17 -13.64 16.77
C TYR A 179 0.77 -13.21 18.19
N ALA A 180 0.39 -11.95 18.38
CA ALA A 180 -0.05 -11.45 19.68
C ALA A 180 -1.36 -12.10 20.13
N ARG A 181 -2.24 -12.47 19.18
CA ARG A 181 -3.54 -13.08 19.46
C ARG A 181 -3.46 -14.59 19.79
N TYR A 182 -2.64 -15.32 19.06
CA TYR A 182 -2.62 -16.79 19.10
C TYR A 182 -1.43 -17.39 19.82
N TYR A 183 -0.35 -16.64 20.03
CA TYR A 183 0.81 -17.12 20.77
C TYR A 183 0.59 -16.93 22.27
N LYS A 184 0.23 -18.01 22.95
CA LYS A 184 0.25 -18.12 24.42
C LYS A 184 1.59 -18.72 24.83
N GLN A 185 2.37 -17.95 25.62
CA GLN A 185 3.51 -18.51 26.36
C GLN A 185 3.02 -19.52 27.40
#